data_4f1d294d055bd34869cca7c0192e89ee
#
_entry.id   4f1d294d055bd34869cca7c0192e89ee
#
_cell.length_a   1.000
_cell.length_b   1.000
_cell.length_c   1.000
_cell.angle_alpha   90.00
_cell.angle_beta   90.00
_cell.angle_gamma   90.00
#
_symmetry.space_group_name_H-M   'P 1'
#
loop_
_entity.id
_entity.type
_entity.pdbx_description
1 polymer ?
#
loop_
_entity_poly.entity_id
_entity_poly.type
_entity_poly.pdbx_seq_one_letter_code
_entity_poly.pdbx_strand_id
1 'polypeptide(L)'
;MSLRIIIADDHPVVRIGTRAVIESSGVGRVVGEADSAQALMALLGSQPCDLLVTDYSMPGSPQADGFAMIGMIRRRFPDLPVLMLSVSNNLAILRMVLDSGVLGLVDKSSSMDELPQAIQAVYRGQPYISRSLRERVEAAGSWRMREGDGKPLSPR
;
A
#
# COMPACT_ATOMS: atom_id res chain seq x y z
N MET A 1 13.39 5.11 15.91
CA MET A 1 12.16 4.50 16.36
C MET A 1 11.66 3.52 15.33
N SER A 2 11.22 2.39 15.78
CA SER A 2 10.83 1.33 14.88
C SER A 2 9.31 1.28 14.76
N LEU A 3 8.81 1.35 13.55
CA LEU A 3 7.38 1.28 13.30
C LEU A 3 6.89 -0.15 13.42
N ARG A 4 5.68 -0.31 13.93
CA ARG A 4 5.02 -1.61 13.98
C ARG A 4 4.24 -1.76 12.69
N ILE A 5 4.58 -2.78 11.90
CA ILE A 5 4.04 -2.94 10.57
C ILE A 5 3.35 -4.28 10.44
N ILE A 6 2.16 -4.28 9.86
CA ILE A 6 1.46 -5.51 9.51
C ILE A 6 1.56 -5.67 8.00
N ILE A 7 1.83 -6.88 7.55
CA ILE A 7 1.90 -7.22 6.14
C ILE A 7 0.74 -8.12 5.79
N ALA A 8 0.09 -7.85 4.67
CA ALA A 8 -0.99 -8.68 4.17
C ALA A 8 -0.71 -9.06 2.72
N ASP A 9 -0.50 -10.33 2.45
CA ASP A 9 -0.23 -10.82 1.11
C ASP A 9 -0.42 -12.34 1.14
N ASP A 10 -1.09 -12.88 0.13
CA ASP A 10 -1.33 -14.32 0.08
C ASP A 10 -0.21 -15.09 -0.61
N HIS A 11 0.87 -14.40 -1.02
CA HIS A 11 2.01 -15.06 -1.64
C HIS A 11 3.12 -15.19 -0.61
N PRO A 12 3.42 -16.40 -0.14
CA PRO A 12 4.43 -16.54 0.94
C PRO A 12 5.79 -15.97 0.57
N VAL A 13 6.22 -16.13 -0.68
CA VAL A 13 7.52 -15.63 -1.08
C VAL A 13 7.56 -14.10 -1.01
N VAL A 14 6.48 -13.45 -1.43
CA VAL A 14 6.41 -12.00 -1.37
C VAL A 14 6.38 -11.53 0.09
N ARG A 15 5.63 -12.22 0.95
CA ARG A 15 5.59 -11.87 2.37
C ARG A 15 6.97 -11.97 3.00
N ILE A 16 7.68 -13.06 2.71
CA ILE A 16 9.02 -13.26 3.26
C ILE A 16 9.96 -12.15 2.78
N GLY A 17 9.91 -11.84 1.49
CA GLY A 17 10.78 -10.80 0.95
C GLY A 17 10.45 -9.42 1.49
N THR A 18 9.16 -9.12 1.61
CA THR A 18 8.73 -7.83 2.15
C THR A 18 9.19 -7.68 3.59
N ARG A 19 9.02 -8.72 4.39
CA ARG A 19 9.46 -8.67 5.78
C ARG A 19 10.97 -8.47 5.87
N ALA A 20 11.72 -9.18 5.03
CA ALA A 20 13.17 -9.06 5.05
C ALA A 20 13.62 -7.63 4.73
N VAL A 21 13.00 -7.01 3.73
CA VAL A 21 13.34 -5.64 3.36
C VAL A 21 13.02 -4.67 4.49
N ILE A 22 11.85 -4.82 5.09
CA ILE A 22 11.46 -3.94 6.18
C ILE A 22 12.41 -4.05 7.35
N GLU A 23 12.69 -5.27 7.77
CA GLU A 23 13.47 -5.46 8.99
C GLU A 23 14.94 -5.18 8.78
N SER A 24 15.49 -5.49 7.60
CA SER A 24 16.89 -5.21 7.37
C SER A 24 17.17 -3.73 7.16
N SER A 25 16.18 -2.97 6.72
CA SER A 25 16.37 -1.54 6.51
C SER A 25 16.30 -0.73 7.80
N GLY A 26 15.76 -1.31 8.86
CA GLY A 26 15.62 -0.58 10.11
C GLY A 26 14.43 0.35 10.17
N VAL A 27 13.60 0.39 9.12
CA VAL A 27 12.46 1.30 9.11
C VAL A 27 11.37 0.83 10.08
N GLY A 28 11.29 -0.47 10.31
CA GLY A 28 10.29 -0.99 11.21
C GLY A 28 10.46 -2.46 11.44
N ARG A 29 9.51 -3.03 12.16
CA ARG A 29 9.46 -4.46 12.40
C ARG A 29 8.08 -4.96 12.07
N VAL A 30 8.00 -6.21 11.66
CA VAL A 30 6.73 -6.81 11.30
C VAL A 30 6.14 -7.44 12.54
N VAL A 31 4.98 -6.95 12.95
CA VAL A 31 4.32 -7.46 14.16
C VAL A 31 3.19 -8.41 13.83
N GLY A 32 2.86 -8.60 12.57
CA GLY A 32 1.84 -9.55 12.18
C GLY A 32 1.79 -9.71 10.68
N GLU A 33 1.32 -10.87 10.23
CA GLU A 33 1.17 -11.17 8.82
C GLU A 33 -0.18 -11.81 8.60
N ALA A 34 -0.83 -11.47 7.49
CA ALA A 34 -2.10 -12.04 7.13
C ALA A 34 -2.06 -12.50 5.67
N ASP A 35 -2.72 -13.61 5.39
CA ASP A 35 -2.76 -14.15 4.04
C ASP A 35 -4.15 -14.09 3.43
N SER A 36 -5.08 -13.45 4.09
CA SER A 36 -6.43 -13.28 3.56
C SER A 36 -7.04 -12.01 4.14
N ALA A 37 -8.08 -11.53 3.50
CA ALA A 37 -8.78 -10.35 3.99
C ALA A 37 -9.38 -10.58 5.37
N GLN A 38 -9.93 -11.77 5.61
CA GLN A 38 -10.48 -12.10 6.90
C GLN A 38 -9.42 -12.08 7.99
N ALA A 39 -8.28 -12.72 7.73
CA ALA A 39 -7.20 -12.77 8.71
C ALA A 39 -6.68 -11.36 8.97
N LEU A 40 -6.61 -10.53 7.94
CA LEU A 40 -6.13 -9.16 8.10
C LEU A 40 -7.06 -8.36 9.01
N MET A 41 -8.36 -8.44 8.77
CA MET A 41 -9.29 -7.66 9.59
C MET A 41 -9.25 -8.09 11.05
N ALA A 42 -9.13 -9.39 11.30
CA ALA A 42 -9.01 -9.89 12.66
C ALA A 42 -7.72 -9.39 13.31
N LEU A 43 -6.64 -9.41 12.56
CA LEU A 43 -5.34 -8.98 13.08
C LEU A 43 -5.34 -7.49 13.39
N LEU A 44 -5.90 -6.67 12.50
CA LEU A 44 -5.97 -5.23 12.73
C LEU A 44 -6.80 -4.89 13.96
N GLY A 45 -7.78 -5.71 14.27
CA GLY A 45 -8.62 -5.49 15.45
C GLY A 45 -7.95 -5.88 16.75
N SER A 46 -6.87 -6.65 16.70
CA SER A 46 -6.26 -7.18 17.93
C SER A 46 -4.80 -6.77 18.12
N GLN A 47 -4.11 -6.39 17.06
CA GLN A 47 -2.68 -6.10 17.11
C GLN A 47 -2.44 -4.64 16.76
N PRO A 48 -1.93 -3.84 17.70
CA PRO A 48 -1.61 -2.45 17.37
C PRO A 48 -0.55 -2.37 16.29
N CYS A 49 -0.75 -1.49 15.34
CA CYS A 49 0.25 -1.26 14.30
C CYS A 49 0.23 0.20 13.87
N ASP A 50 1.34 0.60 13.28
CA ASP A 50 1.52 1.98 12.85
C ASP A 50 1.30 2.16 11.36
N LEU A 51 1.35 1.08 10.60
CA LEU A 51 1.22 1.15 9.16
C LEU A 51 0.92 -0.24 8.60
N LEU A 52 0.10 -0.28 7.58
CA LEU A 52 -0.24 -1.52 6.91
C LEU A 52 0.36 -1.55 5.51
N VAL A 53 1.05 -2.66 5.19
CA VAL A 53 1.51 -2.93 3.83
C VAL A 53 0.66 -4.08 3.32
N THR A 54 -0.13 -3.86 2.30
CA THR A 54 -1.07 -4.88 1.84
C THR A 54 -1.03 -5.05 0.34
N ASP A 55 -1.21 -6.30 -0.10
CA ASP A 55 -1.41 -6.59 -1.51
C ASP A 55 -2.79 -6.07 -1.93
N TYR A 56 -2.92 -5.71 -3.20
CA TYR A 56 -4.21 -5.27 -3.73
C TYR A 56 -5.23 -6.39 -3.72
N SER A 57 -4.82 -7.59 -4.07
CA SER A 57 -5.75 -8.70 -4.24
C SER A 57 -5.51 -9.76 -3.19
N MET A 58 -6.52 -10.04 -2.37
CA MET A 58 -6.40 -11.00 -1.30
C MET A 58 -7.63 -11.88 -1.27
N PRO A 59 -7.46 -13.19 -1.02
CA PRO A 59 -8.63 -14.06 -0.93
C PRO A 59 -9.40 -13.79 0.36
N GLY A 60 -10.62 -14.28 0.41
CA GLY A 60 -11.43 -14.15 1.60
C GLY A 60 -12.26 -12.89 1.65
N SER A 61 -12.27 -12.11 0.58
CA SER A 61 -13.13 -10.96 0.49
C SER A 61 -14.36 -11.33 -0.33
N PRO A 62 -15.57 -11.02 0.13
CA PRO A 62 -16.76 -11.33 -0.64
C PRO A 62 -16.75 -10.67 -2.02
N GLN A 63 -16.16 -9.52 -2.15
CA GLN A 63 -16.10 -8.82 -3.41
C GLN A 63 -14.91 -9.24 -4.25
N ALA A 64 -14.03 -10.04 -3.70
CA ALA A 64 -12.87 -10.57 -4.42
C ALA A 64 -11.98 -9.51 -5.03
N ASP A 65 -12.02 -8.29 -4.55
CA ASP A 65 -11.08 -7.29 -5.01
C ASP A 65 -10.59 -6.47 -3.83
N GLY A 66 -9.41 -5.90 -4.01
CA GLY A 66 -8.78 -5.16 -2.94
C GLY A 66 -9.41 -3.82 -2.67
N PHE A 67 -10.19 -3.34 -3.63
CA PHE A 67 -10.81 -2.04 -3.48
C PHE A 67 -11.86 -2.07 -2.37
N ALA A 68 -12.66 -3.13 -2.33
CA ALA A 68 -13.65 -3.28 -1.26
C ALA A 68 -12.98 -3.48 0.08
N MET A 69 -11.89 -4.23 0.12
CA MET A 69 -11.14 -4.45 1.36
C MET A 69 -10.59 -3.12 1.88
N ILE A 70 -10.03 -2.30 1.00
CA ILE A 70 -9.49 -1.00 1.41
C ILE A 70 -10.60 -0.13 1.96
N GLY A 71 -11.77 -0.15 1.36
CA GLY A 71 -12.90 0.61 1.86
C GLY A 71 -13.26 0.23 3.29
N MET A 72 -13.26 -1.07 3.58
CA MET A 72 -13.53 -1.54 4.94
C MET A 72 -12.46 -1.09 5.92
N ILE A 73 -11.20 -1.19 5.51
CA ILE A 73 -10.10 -0.79 6.39
C ILE A 73 -10.19 0.71 6.69
N ARG A 74 -10.47 1.51 5.68
CA ARG A 74 -10.54 2.95 5.87
C ARG A 74 -11.70 3.34 6.79
N ARG A 75 -12.80 2.60 6.74
CA ARG A 75 -13.93 2.91 7.61
C ARG A 75 -13.67 2.51 9.06
N ARG A 76 -13.02 1.37 9.26
CA ARG A 76 -12.82 0.85 10.62
C ARG A 76 -11.55 1.38 11.26
N PHE A 77 -10.56 1.73 10.46
CA PHE A 77 -9.27 2.23 10.97
C PHE A 77 -8.88 3.47 10.18
N PRO A 78 -9.63 4.58 10.37
CA PRO A 78 -9.45 5.74 9.50
C PRO A 78 -8.09 6.43 9.63
N ASP A 79 -7.40 6.22 10.74
CA ASP A 79 -6.10 6.85 10.93
C ASP A 79 -4.94 5.95 10.53
N LEU A 80 -5.21 4.75 10.07
CA LEU A 80 -4.15 3.82 9.73
C LEU A 80 -3.58 4.13 8.34
N PRO A 81 -2.29 4.46 8.26
CA PRO A 81 -1.68 4.63 6.93
C PRO A 81 -1.60 3.31 6.19
N VAL A 82 -1.95 3.32 4.92
CA VAL A 82 -1.96 2.11 4.11
C VAL A 82 -1.05 2.29 2.91
N LEU A 83 -0.14 1.35 2.74
CA LEU A 83 0.72 1.27 1.58
C LEU A 83 0.35 -0.01 0.84
N MET A 84 0.06 0.09 -0.44
CA MET A 84 -0.40 -1.05 -1.21
C MET A 84 0.67 -1.54 -2.15
N LEU A 85 0.82 -2.85 -2.23
CA LEU A 85 1.67 -3.50 -3.22
C LEU A 85 0.80 -3.97 -4.37
N SER A 86 1.26 -3.75 -5.58
CA SER A 86 0.44 -4.06 -6.75
C SER A 86 1.32 -4.55 -7.88
N VAL A 87 0.82 -5.51 -8.65
CA VAL A 87 1.47 -5.90 -9.89
C VAL A 87 0.64 -5.51 -11.09
N SER A 88 -0.46 -4.81 -10.87
CA SER A 88 -1.37 -4.50 -11.96
C SER A 88 -0.78 -3.46 -12.90
N ASN A 89 -0.99 -3.68 -14.19
CA ASN A 89 -0.68 -2.67 -15.19
C ASN A 89 -1.93 -1.91 -15.62
N ASN A 90 -3.05 -2.21 -15.02
CA ASN A 90 -4.30 -1.56 -15.39
C ASN A 90 -4.38 -0.19 -14.76
N LEU A 91 -4.25 0.84 -15.58
CA LEU A 91 -4.21 2.20 -15.09
C LEU A 91 -5.50 2.62 -14.41
N ALA A 92 -6.63 2.10 -14.87
CA ALA A 92 -7.90 2.43 -14.24
C ALA A 92 -7.93 1.92 -12.80
N ILE A 93 -7.44 0.71 -12.57
CA ILE A 93 -7.39 0.16 -11.23
C ILE A 93 -6.43 0.97 -10.36
N LEU A 94 -5.27 1.32 -10.91
CA LEU A 94 -4.32 2.11 -10.14
C LEU A 94 -4.90 3.44 -9.72
N ARG A 95 -5.64 4.09 -10.62
CA ARG A 95 -6.27 5.36 -10.28
C ARG A 95 -7.35 5.19 -9.22
N MET A 96 -8.13 4.13 -9.30
CA MET A 96 -9.16 3.88 -8.30
C MET A 96 -8.53 3.68 -6.92
N VAL A 97 -7.43 2.95 -6.87
CA VAL A 97 -6.73 2.71 -5.61
C VAL A 97 -6.23 4.03 -5.03
N LEU A 98 -5.61 4.86 -5.86
CA LEU A 98 -5.11 6.14 -5.39
C LEU A 98 -6.23 7.04 -4.91
N ASP A 99 -7.38 7.01 -5.59
CA ASP A 99 -8.51 7.82 -5.19
C ASP A 99 -9.18 7.32 -3.90
N SER A 100 -8.90 6.09 -3.50
CA SER A 100 -9.53 5.52 -2.31
C SER A 100 -8.90 6.00 -1.00
N GLY A 101 -7.82 6.75 -1.09
CA GLY A 101 -7.16 7.24 0.11
C GLY A 101 -5.92 6.47 0.52
N VAL A 102 -5.52 5.50 -0.30
CA VAL A 102 -4.25 4.81 -0.08
C VAL A 102 -3.14 5.78 -0.41
N LEU A 103 -2.19 5.95 0.51
CA LEU A 103 -1.14 6.92 0.31
C LEU A 103 0.06 6.35 -0.44
N GLY A 104 0.30 5.05 -0.36
CA GLY A 104 1.46 4.46 -0.99
C GLY A 104 1.09 3.38 -1.97
N LEU A 105 1.80 3.33 -3.09
CA LEU A 105 1.58 2.32 -4.10
C LEU A 105 2.95 1.91 -4.64
N VAL A 106 3.32 0.66 -4.42
CA VAL A 106 4.62 0.14 -4.81
C VAL A 106 4.42 -1.08 -5.70
N ASP A 107 5.17 -1.13 -6.79
CA ASP A 107 5.09 -2.22 -7.75
C ASP A 107 5.84 -3.42 -7.18
N LYS A 108 5.13 -4.49 -6.85
CA LYS A 108 5.78 -5.63 -6.24
C LYS A 108 6.47 -6.53 -7.26
N SER A 109 6.32 -6.26 -8.55
CA SER A 109 7.04 -7.01 -9.57
C SER A 109 8.38 -6.39 -9.90
N SER A 110 8.68 -5.19 -9.42
CA SER A 110 9.96 -4.57 -9.63
C SER A 110 10.75 -4.61 -8.33
N SER A 111 11.79 -3.79 -8.25
CA SER A 111 12.63 -3.81 -7.06
C SER A 111 11.88 -3.33 -5.84
N MET A 112 12.08 -4.01 -4.75
CA MET A 112 11.51 -3.60 -3.47
C MET A 112 12.41 -2.60 -2.75
N ASP A 113 13.43 -2.09 -3.42
CA ASP A 113 14.36 -1.15 -2.80
C ASP A 113 13.67 0.13 -2.34
N GLU A 114 12.57 0.48 -2.97
CA GLU A 114 11.85 1.69 -2.61
C GLU A 114 10.98 1.53 -1.37
N LEU A 115 10.76 0.31 -0.92
CA LEU A 115 9.79 0.07 0.14
C LEU A 115 10.09 0.83 1.43
N PRO A 116 11.34 0.86 1.91
CA PRO A 116 11.60 1.62 3.14
C PRO A 116 11.29 3.11 3.00
N GLN A 117 11.62 3.71 1.87
CA GLN A 117 11.30 5.12 1.64
C GLN A 117 9.80 5.33 1.55
N ALA A 118 9.11 4.41 0.89
CA ALA A 118 7.67 4.50 0.76
C ALA A 118 7.00 4.42 2.13
N ILE A 119 7.48 3.53 2.98
CA ILE A 119 6.92 3.38 4.31
C ILE A 119 7.08 4.66 5.10
N GLN A 120 8.27 5.26 5.06
CA GLN A 120 8.50 6.50 5.79
C GLN A 120 7.61 7.63 5.29
N ALA A 121 7.45 7.76 3.98
CA ALA A 121 6.62 8.81 3.42
C ALA A 121 5.15 8.61 3.83
N VAL A 122 4.66 7.39 3.70
CA VAL A 122 3.26 7.09 4.01
C VAL A 122 2.98 7.30 5.50
N TYR A 123 3.91 6.92 6.35
CA TYR A 123 3.74 7.13 7.78
C TYR A 123 3.65 8.61 8.13
N ARG A 124 4.33 9.45 7.37
CA ARG A 124 4.26 10.90 7.58
C ARG A 124 3.06 11.54 6.92
N GLY A 125 2.21 10.75 6.30
CA GLY A 125 1.04 11.27 5.61
C GLY A 125 1.32 11.78 4.22
N GLN A 126 2.46 11.43 3.63
CA GLN A 126 2.83 11.88 2.31
C GLN A 126 2.64 10.77 1.29
N PRO A 127 2.12 11.09 0.11
CA PRO A 127 1.94 10.06 -0.90
C PRO A 127 3.26 9.57 -1.45
N TYR A 128 3.28 8.31 -1.83
CA TYR A 128 4.46 7.74 -2.48
C TYR A 128 4.00 6.73 -3.52
N ILE A 129 4.47 6.90 -4.75
CA ILE A 129 4.19 5.96 -5.83
C ILE A 129 5.53 5.52 -6.39
N SER A 130 5.73 4.20 -6.49
CA SER A 130 7.01 3.71 -6.97
C SER A 130 7.27 4.23 -8.38
N ARG A 131 8.56 4.35 -8.70
CA ARG A 131 8.97 4.99 -9.94
C ARG A 131 8.34 4.33 -11.16
N SER A 132 8.34 3.02 -11.21
CA SER A 132 7.82 2.33 -12.40
C SER A 132 6.34 2.60 -12.59
N LEU A 133 5.57 2.66 -11.52
CA LEU A 133 4.15 2.93 -11.62
C LEU A 133 3.88 4.39 -11.94
N ARG A 134 4.67 5.28 -11.34
CA ARG A 134 4.50 6.72 -11.60
C ARG A 134 4.74 7.04 -13.06
N GLU A 135 5.79 6.47 -13.64
CA GLU A 135 6.09 6.72 -15.05
C GLU A 135 4.97 6.24 -15.94
N ARG A 136 4.40 5.09 -15.62
CA ARG A 136 3.33 4.55 -16.42
C ARG A 136 2.07 5.40 -16.35
N VAL A 137 1.72 5.83 -15.15
CA VAL A 137 0.52 6.62 -14.96
C VAL A 137 0.67 8.00 -15.61
N GLU A 138 1.84 8.61 -15.44
CA GLU A 138 2.08 9.93 -16.02
C GLU A 138 2.16 9.87 -17.53
N ALA A 139 2.73 8.82 -18.07
CA ALA A 139 2.82 8.67 -19.52
C ALA A 139 1.44 8.57 -20.16
N ALA A 140 0.48 8.02 -19.43
CA ALA A 140 -0.88 7.95 -19.94
C ALA A 140 -1.58 9.31 -19.91
N GLY A 141 -1.02 10.28 -19.21
CA GLY A 141 -1.62 11.60 -19.15
C GLY A 141 -2.91 11.69 -18.39
N SER A 142 -3.26 10.65 -17.65
CA SER A 142 -4.55 10.61 -17.02
C SER A 142 -4.52 10.92 -15.54
N TRP A 143 -3.36 10.99 -14.93
CA TRP A 143 -3.26 11.24 -13.50
C TRP A 143 -1.92 11.87 -13.19
N ARG A 144 -1.88 12.72 -12.18
CA ARG A 144 -0.65 13.29 -11.71
C ARG A 144 -0.65 13.30 -10.21
N MET A 145 0.51 13.09 -9.64
CA MET A 145 0.64 13.15 -8.22
C MET A 145 0.39 14.56 -7.75
N ARG A 146 -0.38 14.70 -6.70
CA ARG A 146 -0.65 16.00 -6.21
C ARG A 146 0.37 16.42 -5.25
N GLU A 147 1.42 16.68 -5.54
CA GLU A 147 2.48 17.10 -4.75
C GLU A 147 2.02 17.91 -3.64
N GLY A 148 2.11 17.88 -2.62
CA GLY A 148 1.68 18.66 -1.56
C GLY A 148 1.46 20.12 -1.85
N ASP A 149 1.61 20.53 -3.05
CA ASP A 149 1.37 21.92 -3.35
C ASP A 149 -0.09 22.22 -3.56
N GLY A 150 -0.91 21.21 -3.58
CA GLY A 150 -2.31 21.42 -3.81
C GLY A 150 -2.63 22.09 -5.11
N LYS A 151 -1.69 22.30 -5.97
CA LYS A 151 -1.95 22.96 -7.18
C LYS A 151 -2.78 22.09 -8.07
N PRO A 152 -3.84 22.57 -8.58
CA PRO A 152 -4.63 21.81 -9.48
C PRO A 152 -3.80 21.48 -10.66
N LEU A 153 -3.93 20.29 -11.10
CA LEU A 153 -3.21 19.89 -12.20
C LEU A 153 -3.79 20.48 -13.37
N SER A 154 -2.96 21.02 -14.12
CA SER A 154 -3.38 21.61 -15.27
C SER A 154 -3.98 20.67 -16.11
N PRO A 155 -5.07 20.96 -16.63
CA PRO A 155 -5.68 20.11 -17.54
C PRO A 155 -4.97 20.27 -18.74
N ARG A 156 -4.42 20.16 -19.12
CA ARG A 156 -3.84 20.31 -20.29
C ARG A 156 -3.57 19.17 -20.73
#